data_14f8e0572d0d1b28c354cc013406dfa6
#
_entry.id   14f8e0572d0d1b28c354cc013406dfa6
#
_cell.length_a   1.000
_cell.length_b   1.000
_cell.length_c   1.000
_cell.angle_alpha   90.00
_cell.angle_beta   90.00
_cell.angle_gamma   90.00
#
_symmetry.space_group_name_H-M   'P 1'
#
loop_
_entity.id
_entity.type
_entity.pdbx_description
1 polymer ?
#
loop_
_entity_poly.entity_id
_entity_poly.type
_entity_poly.pdbx_seq_one_letter_code
_entity_poly.pdbx_strand_id
1 'polypeptide(L)'
;MLEEFGWSGFAFPTLQARYGFLRAGVAVGCIVAVWHLPFFFTPGTTQSRSSFLVFLLTLIPARIIFGWIYNGSGGSILLTVLLHASGNAWSEVLGQGPAVADAAGLTVMLVFWAVAVGVLLKNRTPPPRQA
;
A
#
# COMPACT_ATOMS: atom_id res chain seq x y z
N MET A 1 -0.72 -9.33 8.28
CA MET A 1 -1.06 -8.15 9.12
C MET A 1 0.05 -7.74 10.07
N LEU A 2 0.78 -8.69 10.66
CA LEU A 2 1.98 -8.39 11.44
C LEU A 2 3.09 -7.71 10.62
N GLU A 3 3.00 -7.78 9.32
CA GLU A 3 3.88 -7.12 8.35
C GLU A 3 3.97 -5.61 8.54
N GLU A 4 2.90 -4.97 9.05
CA GLU A 4 2.89 -3.52 9.25
C GLU A 4 3.84 -3.05 10.34
N PHE A 5 4.24 -3.92 11.27
CA PHE A 5 5.34 -3.61 12.20
C PHE A 5 6.66 -3.42 11.44
N GLY A 6 6.89 -4.23 10.39
CA GLY A 6 8.04 -4.08 9.51
C GLY A 6 7.87 -2.91 8.51
N TRP A 7 6.75 -2.87 7.79
CA TRP A 7 6.57 -1.89 6.70
C TRP A 7 6.31 -0.47 7.20
N SER A 8 5.29 -0.30 8.06
CA SER A 8 4.90 1.02 8.57
C SER A 8 5.67 1.41 9.84
N GLY A 9 6.01 0.43 10.70
CA GLY A 9 6.70 0.70 11.97
C GLY A 9 8.21 0.86 11.84
N PHE A 10 8.83 0.26 10.84
CA PHE A 10 10.30 0.32 10.68
C PHE A 10 10.74 0.83 9.31
N ALA A 11 10.37 0.17 8.20
CA ALA A 11 10.91 0.48 6.88
C ALA A 11 10.51 1.89 6.42
N PHE A 12 9.22 2.24 6.52
CA PHE A 12 8.73 3.54 6.09
C PHE A 12 9.36 4.70 6.86
N PRO A 13 9.34 4.77 8.21
CA PRO A 13 9.96 5.88 8.93
C PRO A 13 11.47 5.97 8.73
N THR A 14 12.18 4.84 8.63
CA THR A 14 13.61 4.82 8.35
C THR A 14 13.94 5.41 6.97
N LEU A 15 13.21 4.99 5.93
CA LEU A 15 13.40 5.52 4.59
C LEU A 15 12.93 6.98 4.49
N GLN A 16 11.85 7.34 5.18
CA GLN A 16 11.35 8.71 5.22
C GLN A 16 12.36 9.68 5.83
N ALA A 17 13.01 9.30 6.91
CA ALA A 17 14.04 10.13 7.54
C ALA A 17 15.22 10.42 6.60
N ARG A 18 15.54 9.48 5.70
CA ARG A 18 16.70 9.62 4.79
C ARG A 18 16.31 10.21 3.42
N TYR A 19 15.17 9.86 2.86
CA TYR A 19 14.82 10.16 1.46
C TYR A 19 13.56 11.02 1.32
N GLY A 20 12.89 11.33 2.43
CA GLY A 20 11.64 12.07 2.45
C GLY A 20 10.41 11.19 2.19
N PHE A 21 9.24 11.75 2.49
CA PHE A 21 7.94 11.07 2.52
C PHE A 21 7.60 10.31 1.23
N LEU A 22 7.62 11.02 0.10
CA LEU A 22 7.18 10.45 -1.18
C LEU A 22 8.07 9.30 -1.64
N ARG A 23 9.40 9.50 -1.56
CA ARG A 23 10.36 8.46 -1.96
C ARG A 23 10.29 7.24 -1.05
N ALA A 24 10.05 7.43 0.24
CA ALA A 24 9.82 6.33 1.17
C ALA A 24 8.56 5.53 0.81
N GLY A 25 7.44 6.20 0.54
CA GLY A 25 6.21 5.53 0.11
C GLY A 25 6.39 4.71 -1.17
N VAL A 26 7.03 5.30 -2.18
CA VAL A 26 7.34 4.59 -3.44
C VAL A 26 8.27 3.39 -3.20
N ALA A 27 9.35 3.57 -2.44
CA ALA A 27 10.32 2.50 -2.16
C ALA A 27 9.66 1.34 -1.41
N VAL A 28 8.89 1.62 -0.34
CA VAL A 28 8.16 0.59 0.41
C VAL A 28 7.13 -0.09 -0.50
N GLY A 29 6.42 0.64 -1.35
CA GLY A 29 5.47 0.07 -2.32
C GLY A 29 6.14 -0.94 -3.26
N CYS A 30 7.30 -0.58 -3.81
CA CYS A 30 8.08 -1.48 -4.68
C CYS A 30 8.59 -2.71 -3.91
N ILE A 31 9.13 -2.53 -2.70
CA ILE A 31 9.66 -3.64 -1.88
C ILE A 31 8.53 -4.61 -1.52
N VAL A 32 7.39 -4.10 -1.08
CA VAL A 32 6.22 -4.93 -0.73
C VAL A 32 5.69 -5.68 -1.96
N ALA A 33 5.66 -5.05 -3.14
CA ALA A 33 5.24 -5.73 -4.36
C ALA A 33 6.18 -6.89 -4.72
N VAL A 34 7.49 -6.64 -4.67
CA VAL A 34 8.50 -7.70 -4.93
C VAL A 34 8.41 -8.82 -3.89
N TRP A 35 8.15 -8.49 -2.63
CA TRP A 35 7.96 -9.49 -1.57
C TRP A 35 6.75 -10.39 -1.81
N HIS A 36 5.71 -9.88 -2.49
CA HIS A 36 4.54 -10.67 -2.89
C HIS A 36 4.73 -11.46 -4.19
N LEU A 37 5.82 -11.24 -4.92
CA LEU A 37 6.04 -11.84 -6.24
C LEU A 37 5.87 -13.36 -6.29
N PRO A 38 6.33 -14.17 -5.29
CA PRO A 38 6.14 -15.61 -5.28
C PRO A 38 4.66 -16.05 -5.34
N PHE A 39 3.73 -15.26 -4.78
CA PHE A 39 2.31 -15.59 -4.79
C PHE A 39 1.69 -15.53 -6.19
N PHE A 40 2.27 -14.78 -7.12
CA PHE A 40 1.81 -14.73 -8.51
C PHE A 40 2.09 -16.04 -9.27
N PHE A 41 3.02 -16.84 -8.78
CA PHE A 41 3.36 -18.15 -9.33
C PHE A 41 2.79 -19.32 -8.53
N THR A 42 2.07 -19.05 -7.44
CA THR A 42 1.48 -20.06 -6.57
C THR A 42 0.01 -20.24 -6.93
N PRO A 43 -0.39 -21.40 -7.52
CA PRO A 43 -1.77 -21.67 -7.87
C PRO A 43 -2.71 -21.57 -6.66
N GLY A 44 -3.91 -20.98 -6.88
CA GLY A 44 -4.93 -20.86 -5.84
C GLY A 44 -4.82 -19.59 -4.99
N THR A 45 -3.78 -18.79 -5.13
CA THR A 45 -3.70 -17.48 -4.49
C THR A 45 -4.51 -16.43 -5.27
N THR A 46 -4.97 -15.38 -4.61
CA THR A 46 -5.64 -14.24 -5.26
C THR A 46 -4.71 -13.56 -6.27
N GLN A 47 -3.42 -13.45 -5.94
CA GLN A 47 -2.39 -12.85 -6.79
C GLN A 47 -2.17 -13.63 -8.09
N SER A 48 -2.26 -14.97 -8.08
CA SER A 48 -2.06 -15.78 -9.28
C SER A 48 -3.09 -15.52 -10.40
N ARG A 49 -4.19 -14.85 -10.07
CA ARG A 49 -5.26 -14.44 -11.01
C ARG A 49 -5.16 -12.97 -11.42
N SER A 50 -4.15 -12.25 -10.96
CA SER A 50 -4.00 -10.81 -11.13
C SER A 50 -2.73 -10.47 -11.92
N SER A 51 -2.71 -9.29 -12.55
CA SER A 51 -1.49 -8.75 -13.16
C SER A 51 -0.54 -8.21 -12.09
N PHE A 52 0.72 -8.66 -12.08
CA PHE A 52 1.75 -8.12 -11.20
C PHE A 52 1.95 -6.61 -11.41
N LEU A 53 1.86 -6.13 -12.65
CA LEU A 53 1.99 -4.71 -12.94
C LEU A 53 0.86 -3.90 -12.30
N VAL A 54 -0.39 -4.36 -12.40
CA VAL A 54 -1.54 -3.69 -11.74
C VAL A 54 -1.36 -3.71 -10.23
N PHE A 55 -0.94 -4.83 -9.66
CA PHE A 55 -0.65 -4.95 -8.23
C PHE A 55 0.44 -3.97 -7.76
N LEU A 56 1.58 -3.91 -8.47
CA LEU A 56 2.66 -2.96 -8.20
C LEU A 56 2.17 -1.51 -8.23
N LEU A 57 1.45 -1.15 -9.30
CA LEU A 57 0.90 0.20 -9.48
C LEU A 57 -0.19 0.55 -8.46
N THR A 58 -0.82 -0.45 -7.83
CA THR A 58 -1.76 -0.26 -6.71
C THR A 58 -1.02 -0.09 -5.39
N LEU A 59 0.05 -0.84 -5.16
CA LEU A 59 0.79 -0.79 -3.89
C LEU A 59 1.56 0.51 -3.69
N ILE A 60 2.08 1.12 -4.75
CA ILE A 60 2.81 2.40 -4.64
C ILE A 60 1.91 3.48 -4.01
N PRO A 61 0.75 3.86 -4.57
CA PRO A 61 -0.12 4.86 -3.97
C PRO A 61 -0.69 4.40 -2.62
N ALA A 62 -0.98 3.10 -2.46
CA ALA A 62 -1.41 2.56 -1.18
C ALA A 62 -0.38 2.86 -0.08
N ARG A 63 0.91 2.61 -0.31
CA ARG A 63 1.98 2.87 0.67
C ARG A 63 2.20 4.37 0.95
N ILE A 64 1.93 5.23 -0.01
CA ILE A 64 1.90 6.69 0.22
C ILE A 64 0.75 7.05 1.19
N ILE A 65 -0.45 6.48 1.01
CA ILE A 65 -1.60 6.67 1.89
C ILE A 65 -1.31 6.12 3.30
N PHE A 66 -0.75 4.90 3.38
CA PHE A 66 -0.33 4.30 4.67
C PHE A 66 0.66 5.20 5.42
N GLY A 67 1.66 5.71 4.73
CA GLY A 67 2.64 6.63 5.31
C GLY A 67 2.00 7.94 5.79
N TRP A 68 1.02 8.45 5.04
CA TRP A 68 0.28 9.65 5.43
C TRP A 68 -0.55 9.42 6.70
N ILE A 69 -1.29 8.30 6.77
CA ILE A 69 -2.06 7.91 7.95
C ILE A 69 -1.13 7.68 9.15
N TYR A 70 -0.01 6.98 8.95
CA TYR A 70 1.00 6.74 9.98
C TYR A 70 1.51 8.05 10.56
N ASN A 71 1.93 8.99 9.72
CA ASN A 71 2.42 10.29 10.18
C ASN A 71 1.30 11.13 10.85
N GLY A 72 0.13 11.18 10.24
CA GLY A 72 -1.02 11.96 10.75
C GLY A 72 -1.57 11.44 12.08
N SER A 73 -1.37 10.17 12.38
CA SER A 73 -1.80 9.52 13.63
C SER A 73 -0.72 9.49 14.72
N GLY A 74 0.38 10.21 14.54
CA GLY A 74 1.51 10.19 15.47
C GLY A 74 2.27 8.86 15.49
N GLY A 75 2.26 8.11 14.39
CA GLY A 75 2.98 6.83 14.26
C GLY A 75 2.18 5.61 14.73
N SER A 76 0.85 5.66 14.65
CA SER A 76 0.00 4.54 15.04
C SER A 76 0.10 3.38 14.04
N ILE A 77 0.76 2.30 14.46
CA ILE A 77 0.80 1.03 13.71
C ILE A 77 -0.59 0.38 13.67
N LEU A 78 -1.39 0.54 14.72
CA LEU A 78 -2.74 -0.02 14.77
C LEU A 78 -3.60 0.45 13.60
N LEU A 79 -3.57 1.74 13.26
CA LEU A 79 -4.35 2.27 12.15
C LEU A 79 -3.87 1.73 10.80
N THR A 80 -2.57 1.53 10.63
CA THR A 80 -2.04 0.91 9.40
C THR A 80 -2.38 -0.57 9.31
N VAL A 81 -2.39 -1.30 10.44
CA VAL A 81 -2.86 -2.71 10.50
C VAL A 81 -4.35 -2.80 10.14
N LEU A 82 -5.20 -1.93 10.68
CA LEU A 82 -6.64 -1.92 10.37
C LEU A 82 -6.88 -1.60 8.89
N LEU A 83 -6.14 -0.65 8.33
CA LEU A 83 -6.23 -0.32 6.91
C LEU A 83 -5.79 -1.50 6.03
N HIS A 84 -4.71 -2.17 6.39
CA HIS A 84 -4.24 -3.39 5.70
C HIS A 84 -5.29 -4.51 5.78
N ALA A 85 -5.85 -4.74 6.96
CA ALA A 85 -6.90 -5.73 7.17
C ALA A 85 -8.12 -5.48 6.30
N SER A 86 -8.59 -4.23 6.24
CA SER A 86 -9.72 -3.85 5.40
C SER A 86 -9.41 -4.02 3.92
N GLY A 87 -8.19 -3.68 3.47
CA GLY A 87 -7.75 -3.91 2.10
C GLY A 87 -7.77 -5.40 1.71
N ASN A 88 -7.27 -6.27 2.58
CA ASN A 88 -7.31 -7.72 2.35
C ASN A 88 -8.75 -8.25 2.32
N ALA A 89 -9.62 -7.82 3.23
CA ALA A 89 -11.03 -8.23 3.24
C ALA A 89 -11.74 -7.81 1.94
N TRP A 90 -11.52 -6.59 1.46
CA TRP A 90 -12.08 -6.12 0.19
C TRP A 90 -11.53 -6.90 -1.01
N SER A 91 -10.25 -7.24 -1.03
CA SER A 91 -9.67 -8.01 -2.13
C SER A 91 -10.29 -9.42 -2.23
N GLU A 92 -10.60 -10.05 -1.10
CA GLU A 92 -11.33 -11.33 -1.08
C GLU A 92 -12.77 -11.18 -1.60
N VAL A 93 -13.50 -10.15 -1.19
CA VAL A 93 -14.88 -9.91 -1.63
C VAL A 93 -14.95 -9.60 -3.12
N LEU A 94 -14.04 -8.79 -3.64
CA LEU A 94 -14.03 -8.36 -5.04
C LEU A 94 -13.35 -9.39 -5.97
N GLY A 95 -12.47 -10.24 -5.44
CA GLY A 95 -11.70 -11.22 -6.20
C GLY A 95 -12.41 -12.51 -6.60
N GLN A 96 -13.73 -12.60 -6.40
CA GLN A 96 -14.51 -13.86 -6.56
C GLN A 96 -14.73 -14.33 -8.01
N GLY A 97 -14.24 -13.61 -9.05
CA GLY A 97 -14.39 -14.03 -10.44
C GLY A 97 -13.30 -13.51 -11.38
N PRO A 98 -12.91 -14.27 -12.42
CA PRO A 98 -11.79 -13.92 -13.29
C PRO A 98 -11.99 -12.60 -14.07
N ALA A 99 -13.20 -12.33 -14.54
CA ALA A 99 -13.50 -11.10 -15.30
C ALA A 99 -13.71 -9.87 -14.39
N VAL A 100 -14.12 -10.09 -13.13
CA VAL A 100 -14.35 -9.05 -12.15
C VAL A 100 -13.03 -8.66 -11.47
N ALA A 101 -12.08 -9.60 -11.33
CA ALA A 101 -10.82 -9.36 -10.69
C ALA A 101 -9.99 -8.27 -11.41
N ASP A 102 -9.92 -8.30 -12.75
CA ASP A 102 -9.14 -7.31 -13.50
C ASP A 102 -9.78 -5.92 -13.49
N ALA A 103 -11.10 -5.83 -13.70
CA ALA A 103 -11.82 -4.55 -13.64
C ALA A 103 -11.82 -3.96 -12.23
N ALA A 104 -12.01 -4.79 -11.20
CA ALA A 104 -11.95 -4.37 -9.81
C ALA A 104 -10.54 -3.92 -9.42
N GLY A 105 -9.51 -4.65 -9.83
CA GLY A 105 -8.10 -4.28 -9.61
C GLY A 105 -7.75 -2.93 -10.21
N LEU A 106 -8.16 -2.67 -11.46
CA LEU A 106 -7.98 -1.38 -12.13
C LEU A 106 -8.72 -0.25 -11.40
N THR A 107 -9.97 -0.50 -11.00
CA THR A 107 -10.75 0.48 -10.25
C THR A 107 -10.09 0.84 -8.92
N VAL A 108 -9.68 -0.16 -8.15
CA VAL A 108 -8.96 0.05 -6.89
C VAL A 108 -7.66 0.82 -7.11
N MET A 109 -6.88 0.45 -8.13
CA MET A 109 -5.66 1.17 -8.50
C MET A 109 -5.94 2.65 -8.78
N LEU A 110 -6.94 2.95 -9.61
CA LEU A 110 -7.30 4.34 -9.95
C LEU A 110 -7.76 5.13 -8.72
N VAL A 111 -8.57 4.51 -7.84
CA VAL A 111 -9.00 5.13 -6.59
C VAL A 111 -7.82 5.42 -5.67
N PHE A 112 -6.90 4.49 -5.49
CA PHE A 112 -5.71 4.72 -4.68
C PHE A 112 -4.84 5.85 -5.25
N TRP A 113 -4.66 5.92 -6.57
CA TRP A 113 -3.94 7.02 -7.20
C TRP A 113 -4.64 8.36 -7.01
N ALA A 114 -5.96 8.41 -7.18
CA ALA A 114 -6.73 9.64 -6.97
C ALA A 114 -6.62 10.15 -5.52
N VAL A 115 -6.73 9.24 -4.54
CA VAL A 115 -6.57 9.57 -3.12
C VAL A 115 -5.13 10.00 -2.81
N ALA A 116 -4.13 9.28 -3.30
CA ALA A 116 -2.73 9.63 -3.07
C ALA A 116 -2.38 11.00 -3.65
N VAL A 117 -2.82 11.29 -4.87
CA VAL A 117 -2.65 12.62 -5.50
C VAL A 117 -3.38 13.69 -4.69
N GLY A 118 -4.61 13.45 -4.26
CA GLY A 118 -5.37 14.36 -3.39
C GLY A 118 -4.64 14.67 -2.08
N VAL A 119 -4.08 13.65 -1.44
CA VAL A 119 -3.24 13.78 -0.24
C VAL A 119 -2.00 14.64 -0.51
N LEU A 120 -1.29 14.38 -1.61
CA LEU A 120 -0.09 15.13 -1.97
C LEU A 120 -0.38 16.60 -2.30
N LEU A 121 -1.48 16.87 -3.01
CA LEU A 121 -1.88 18.23 -3.37
C LEU A 121 -2.33 19.04 -2.15
N LYS A 122 -3.13 18.43 -1.26
CA LYS A 122 -3.72 19.11 -0.11
C LYS A 122 -2.72 19.37 1.03
N ASN A 123 -1.81 18.44 1.29
CA ASN A 123 -1.05 18.42 2.54
C ASN A 123 0.45 18.64 2.40
N ARG A 124 0.97 18.95 1.21
CA ARG A 124 2.42 19.18 0.98
C ARG A 124 3.30 18.53 2.07
N THR A 125 3.22 17.19 2.17
CA THR A 125 3.98 16.32 3.08
C THR A 125 3.86 16.65 4.58
N PRO A 126 3.23 15.81 5.41
CA PRO A 126 3.34 15.96 6.86
C PRO A 126 4.81 15.89 7.28
N PRO A 127 5.25 16.72 8.24
CA PRO A 127 6.64 16.73 8.67
C PRO A 127 7.05 15.34 9.17
N PRO A 128 8.31 14.93 8.97
CA PRO A 128 8.83 13.71 9.55
C PRO A 128 8.69 13.79 11.06
N ARG A 129 8.35 12.67 11.69
CA ARG A 129 8.33 12.58 13.15
C ARG A 129 9.74 12.88 13.65
N GLN A 130 9.87 13.88 14.51
CA GLN A 130 11.12 14.10 15.25
C GLN A 130 11.29 12.93 16.21
N ALA A 131 12.43 12.25 16.13
CA ALA A 131 12.83 11.18 17.02
C ALA A 131 13.13 11.71 18.42
#